data_3ea797d0405389d2413c11e5b8af2138
#
_entry.id   3ea797d0405389d2413c11e5b8af2138
#
_cell.length_a   1.000
_cell.length_b   1.000
_cell.length_c   1.000
_cell.angle_alpha   90.00
_cell.angle_beta   90.00
_cell.angle_gamma   90.00
#
_symmetry.space_group_name_H-M   'P 1'
#
loop_
_entity.id
_entity.type
_entity.pdbx_description
1 polymer ?
#
loop_
_entity_poly.entity_id
_entity_poly.type
_entity_poly.pdbx_seq_one_letter_code
_entity_poly.pdbx_strand_id
1 'polypeptide(L)'
;MKLYPKNILTTLCFIGFLLISFAANAQFTIPAKPDFQTSVYDYANVLSSTEKAQLEQKLIRYSDSTTTQIVVITIESLKGEDVSLLATKWAQTWGIGGSAQDDNGVIVLLAKAEKRIAINPGYGLEDRLTAGLGGEIIRNIIVPEFKAGSFYNGLDKGTDALIDVFKGKYKGKRVEKKSSKGFPIGPIIVIVIVLIIIASRSKGNRNNGNNGGGGIGSSLLDVIILSNLGRGGGGGFGGSSGGGFGGGGFGGGFGGGGFSGGGSSGGW
;
A
#
# COMPACT_ATOMS: atom_id res chain seq x y z
N MET A 1 36.90 -49.46 -0.78
CA MET A 1 37.13 -48.06 -1.07
C MET A 1 35.78 -47.32 -0.94
N LYS A 2 35.53 -46.71 0.22
CA LYS A 2 34.25 -46.04 0.53
C LYS A 2 34.32 -44.59 0.05
N LEU A 3 33.73 -44.29 -1.08
CA LEU A 3 33.53 -42.94 -1.64
C LEU A 3 32.19 -42.39 -1.10
N TYR A 4 32.15 -41.64 -0.18
CA TYR A 4 32.09 -40.25 0.24
C TYR A 4 30.69 -39.66 0.36
N PRO A 5 30.15 -39.43 1.59
CA PRO A 5 28.91 -38.66 1.81
C PRO A 5 29.11 -37.14 1.62
N LYS A 6 30.36 -36.62 1.66
CA LYS A 6 30.60 -35.19 1.53
C LYS A 6 30.28 -34.59 0.17
N ASN A 7 30.55 -35.31 -0.93
CA ASN A 7 30.28 -34.79 -2.26
C ASN A 7 28.79 -34.86 -2.63
N ILE A 8 28.05 -35.83 -2.09
CA ILE A 8 26.61 -35.93 -2.31
C ILE A 8 25.87 -34.77 -1.67
N LEU A 9 26.26 -34.37 -0.47
CA LEU A 9 25.64 -33.22 0.22
C LEU A 9 25.90 -31.88 -0.52
N THR A 10 27.13 -31.67 -0.99
CA THR A 10 27.49 -30.49 -1.80
C THR A 10 26.78 -30.49 -3.15
N THR A 11 26.64 -31.63 -3.80
CA THR A 11 25.89 -31.73 -5.06
C THR A 11 24.39 -31.49 -4.86
N LEU A 12 23.82 -32.01 -3.77
CA LEU A 12 22.41 -31.74 -3.38
C LEU A 12 22.16 -30.26 -3.07
N CYS A 13 23.07 -29.61 -2.34
CA CYS A 13 22.99 -28.18 -2.08
C CYS A 13 23.11 -27.35 -3.35
N PHE A 14 23.98 -27.74 -4.28
CA PHE A 14 24.15 -27.05 -5.56
C PHE A 14 22.93 -27.21 -6.48
N ILE A 15 22.35 -28.42 -6.54
CA ILE A 15 21.10 -28.69 -7.27
C ILE A 15 19.93 -27.90 -6.62
N GLY A 16 19.83 -27.87 -5.29
CA GLY A 16 18.85 -27.10 -4.56
C GLY A 16 18.96 -25.59 -4.85
N PHE A 17 20.18 -25.06 -4.88
CA PHE A 17 20.44 -23.65 -5.22
C PHE A 17 20.08 -23.34 -6.69
N LEU A 18 20.36 -24.27 -7.59
CA LEU A 18 20.02 -24.13 -9.02
C LEU A 18 18.51 -24.16 -9.25
N LEU A 19 17.77 -25.01 -8.52
CA LEU A 19 16.30 -25.06 -8.58
C LEU A 19 15.64 -23.80 -8.03
N ILE A 20 16.20 -23.18 -7.00
CA ILE A 20 15.70 -21.90 -6.43
C ILE A 20 15.91 -20.75 -7.43
N SER A 21 16.97 -20.79 -8.25
CA SER A 21 17.25 -19.76 -9.26
C SER A 21 16.24 -19.73 -10.41
N PHE A 22 15.52 -20.81 -10.68
CA PHE A 22 14.48 -20.87 -11.71
C PHE A 22 13.15 -20.25 -11.26
N ALA A 23 12.95 -19.99 -9.97
CA ALA A 23 11.71 -19.40 -9.45
C ALA A 23 11.62 -17.88 -9.57
N ALA A 24 12.64 -17.20 -10.14
CA ALA A 24 12.80 -15.74 -10.06
C ALA A 24 12.13 -14.92 -11.17
N ASN A 25 11.27 -15.51 -12.02
CA ASN A 25 10.58 -14.76 -13.09
C ASN A 25 9.13 -14.39 -12.69
N ALA A 26 8.96 -13.73 -11.56
CA ALA A 26 7.65 -13.30 -11.07
C ALA A 26 7.32 -11.82 -11.41
N GLN A 27 8.02 -11.21 -12.37
CA GLN A 27 7.77 -9.83 -12.74
C GLN A 27 6.56 -9.71 -13.68
N PHE A 28 5.65 -8.79 -13.37
CA PHE A 28 4.52 -8.50 -14.26
C PHE A 28 5.03 -7.77 -15.51
N THR A 29 4.71 -8.32 -16.68
CA THR A 29 5.03 -7.67 -17.94
C THR A 29 3.88 -6.78 -18.36
N ILE A 30 4.07 -5.47 -18.33
CA ILE A 30 3.09 -4.49 -18.80
C ILE A 30 2.91 -4.69 -20.32
N PRO A 31 1.68 -4.88 -20.81
CA PRO A 31 1.43 -4.98 -22.25
C PRO A 31 1.91 -3.75 -23.00
N ALA A 32 2.24 -3.91 -24.27
CA ALA A 32 2.50 -2.77 -25.14
C ALA A 32 1.27 -1.86 -25.17
N LYS A 33 1.51 -0.55 -25.24
CA LYS A 33 0.45 0.43 -25.35
C LYS A 33 -0.37 0.19 -26.61
N PRO A 34 -1.69 0.04 -26.52
CA PRO A 34 -2.54 -0.18 -27.68
C PRO A 34 -2.53 1.02 -28.64
N ASP A 35 -2.61 0.75 -29.93
CA ASP A 35 -2.74 1.78 -30.95
C ASP A 35 -4.05 2.56 -30.80
N PHE A 36 -5.13 1.86 -30.53
CA PHE A 36 -6.40 2.47 -30.15
C PHE A 36 -6.56 2.55 -28.65
N GLN A 37 -6.66 3.77 -28.14
CA GLN A 37 -6.67 4.03 -26.72
C GLN A 37 -8.08 4.29 -26.22
N THR A 38 -8.37 3.70 -25.07
CA THR A 38 -9.65 3.80 -24.40
C THR A 38 -9.45 4.03 -22.89
N SER A 39 -10.53 4.28 -22.18
CA SER A 39 -10.48 4.50 -20.73
C SER A 39 -10.69 3.22 -19.91
N VAL A 40 -11.02 2.07 -20.52
CA VAL A 40 -11.27 0.82 -19.77
C VAL A 40 -10.62 -0.38 -20.43
N TYR A 41 -9.67 -0.97 -19.75
CA TYR A 41 -8.95 -2.19 -20.15
C TYR A 41 -9.25 -3.32 -19.17
N ASP A 42 -10.17 -4.20 -19.56
CA ASP A 42 -10.61 -5.31 -18.70
C ASP A 42 -9.93 -6.62 -19.07
N TYR A 43 -8.67 -6.81 -18.62
CA TYR A 43 -7.92 -8.04 -18.85
C TYR A 43 -8.32 -9.18 -17.89
N ALA A 44 -8.97 -8.87 -16.77
CA ALA A 44 -9.45 -9.86 -15.82
C ALA A 44 -10.87 -10.37 -16.13
N ASN A 45 -11.51 -9.83 -17.18
CA ASN A 45 -12.88 -10.16 -17.56
C ASN A 45 -13.84 -10.10 -16.37
N VAL A 46 -13.78 -9.01 -15.60
CA VAL A 46 -14.65 -8.77 -14.44
C VAL A 46 -15.90 -7.95 -14.80
N LEU A 47 -15.93 -7.41 -16.00
CA LEU A 47 -17.06 -6.63 -16.53
C LEU A 47 -17.71 -7.38 -17.70
N SER A 48 -19.01 -7.31 -17.78
CA SER A 48 -19.72 -7.67 -19.02
C SER A 48 -19.43 -6.65 -20.12
N SER A 49 -19.68 -7.02 -21.38
CA SER A 49 -19.48 -6.11 -22.51
C SER A 49 -20.27 -4.81 -22.39
N THR A 50 -21.48 -4.89 -21.86
CA THR A 50 -22.35 -3.73 -21.63
C THR A 50 -21.81 -2.83 -20.52
N GLU A 51 -21.41 -3.41 -19.39
CA GLU A 51 -20.83 -2.68 -18.26
C GLU A 51 -19.53 -1.98 -18.65
N LYS A 52 -18.66 -2.69 -19.38
CA LYS A 52 -17.42 -2.11 -19.90
C LYS A 52 -17.72 -0.91 -20.80
N ALA A 53 -18.64 -1.05 -21.76
CA ALA A 53 -19.00 0.02 -22.69
C ALA A 53 -19.61 1.24 -21.97
N GLN A 54 -20.45 1.03 -20.95
CA GLN A 54 -21.04 2.11 -20.16
C GLN A 54 -19.98 2.88 -19.37
N LEU A 55 -19.10 2.17 -18.68
CA LEU A 55 -18.02 2.78 -17.92
C LEU A 55 -17.06 3.55 -18.84
N GLU A 56 -16.68 2.94 -19.96
CA GLU A 56 -15.81 3.54 -20.96
C GLU A 56 -16.42 4.83 -21.53
N GLN A 57 -17.68 4.79 -21.96
CA GLN A 57 -18.37 5.97 -22.50
C GLN A 57 -18.44 7.11 -21.47
N LYS A 58 -18.69 6.80 -20.20
CA LYS A 58 -18.68 7.79 -19.10
C LYS A 58 -17.33 8.46 -18.98
N LEU A 59 -16.25 7.68 -18.93
CA LEU A 59 -14.90 8.19 -18.73
C LEU A 59 -14.37 8.97 -19.94
N ILE A 60 -14.66 8.52 -21.15
CA ILE A 60 -14.31 9.24 -22.37
C ILE A 60 -15.03 10.60 -22.41
N ARG A 61 -16.35 10.65 -22.17
CA ARG A 61 -17.09 11.92 -22.11
C ARG A 61 -16.52 12.89 -21.05
N TYR A 62 -16.08 12.34 -19.93
CA TYR A 62 -15.43 13.15 -18.89
C TYR A 62 -14.10 13.71 -19.37
N SER A 63 -13.26 12.89 -19.98
CA SER A 63 -11.98 13.30 -20.54
C SER A 63 -12.16 14.38 -21.62
N ASP A 64 -13.10 14.19 -22.55
CA ASP A 64 -13.40 15.15 -23.63
C ASP A 64 -13.82 16.52 -23.09
N SER A 65 -14.49 16.55 -21.93
CA SER A 65 -15.00 17.80 -21.34
C SER A 65 -14.00 18.52 -20.41
N THR A 66 -12.97 17.82 -19.91
CA THR A 66 -12.10 18.33 -18.84
C THR A 66 -10.62 18.18 -19.10
N THR A 67 -10.23 17.48 -20.15
CA THR A 67 -8.86 17.02 -20.43
C THR A 67 -8.28 16.04 -19.39
N THR A 68 -8.97 15.77 -18.30
CA THR A 68 -8.55 14.82 -17.26
C THR A 68 -8.85 13.39 -17.70
N GLN A 69 -7.84 12.54 -17.76
CA GLN A 69 -7.96 11.15 -18.16
C GLN A 69 -8.06 10.23 -16.93
N ILE A 70 -9.15 9.49 -16.82
CA ILE A 70 -9.31 8.41 -15.84
C ILE A 70 -9.25 7.09 -16.61
N VAL A 71 -8.25 6.26 -16.33
CA VAL A 71 -8.06 4.97 -16.98
C VAL A 71 -8.24 3.85 -15.96
N VAL A 72 -9.16 2.94 -16.23
CA VAL A 72 -9.41 1.75 -15.43
C VAL A 72 -8.79 0.54 -16.10
N ILE A 73 -7.95 -0.17 -15.36
CA ILE A 73 -7.30 -1.39 -15.82
C ILE A 73 -7.61 -2.49 -14.83
N THR A 74 -8.08 -3.63 -15.31
CA THR A 74 -8.25 -4.82 -14.48
C THR A 74 -7.31 -5.91 -14.94
N ILE A 75 -6.69 -6.63 -14.00
CA ILE A 75 -5.78 -7.73 -14.26
C ILE A 75 -6.14 -8.94 -13.39
N GLU A 76 -5.82 -10.13 -13.87
CA GLU A 76 -6.08 -11.36 -13.12
C GLU A 76 -5.19 -11.43 -11.86
N SER A 77 -3.88 -11.15 -11.98
CA SER A 77 -2.91 -11.26 -10.88
C SER A 77 -1.78 -10.25 -11.01
N LEU A 78 -1.29 -9.77 -9.87
CA LEU A 78 -0.10 -8.90 -9.74
C LEU A 78 1.22 -9.64 -9.93
N LYS A 79 1.21 -10.97 -9.95
CA LYS A 79 2.41 -11.81 -9.99
C LYS A 79 3.46 -11.41 -8.92
N GLY A 80 3.00 -11.06 -7.73
CA GLY A 80 3.87 -10.71 -6.60
C GLY A 80 4.31 -9.24 -6.54
N GLU A 81 3.95 -8.40 -7.52
CA GLU A 81 4.24 -6.96 -7.46
C GLU A 81 3.26 -6.23 -6.53
N ASP A 82 3.67 -5.06 -6.04
CA ASP A 82 2.75 -4.15 -5.32
C ASP A 82 1.80 -3.46 -6.30
N VAL A 83 0.51 -3.41 -5.95
CA VAL A 83 -0.53 -2.88 -6.83
C VAL A 83 -0.34 -1.39 -7.16
N SER A 84 0.13 -0.58 -6.21
CA SER A 84 0.34 0.85 -6.43
C SER A 84 1.59 1.12 -7.26
N LEU A 85 2.67 0.37 -7.00
CA LEU A 85 3.90 0.46 -7.80
C LEU A 85 3.64 0.02 -9.24
N LEU A 86 2.92 -1.09 -9.45
CA LEU A 86 2.55 -1.55 -10.78
C LEU A 86 1.66 -0.54 -11.51
N ALA A 87 0.68 0.04 -10.82
CA ALA A 87 -0.18 1.08 -11.38
C ALA A 87 0.64 2.30 -11.85
N THR A 88 1.55 2.79 -11.01
CA THR A 88 2.44 3.90 -11.35
C THR A 88 3.31 3.59 -12.57
N LYS A 89 3.97 2.42 -12.57
CA LYS A 89 4.81 1.96 -13.68
C LYS A 89 4.01 1.82 -14.98
N TRP A 90 2.78 1.29 -14.88
CA TRP A 90 1.91 1.16 -16.05
C TRP A 90 1.51 2.52 -16.62
N ALA A 91 1.05 3.43 -15.76
CA ALA A 91 0.66 4.77 -16.16
C ALA A 91 1.81 5.53 -16.83
N GLN A 92 3.02 5.43 -16.30
CA GLN A 92 4.23 6.00 -16.90
C GLN A 92 4.58 5.34 -18.25
N THR A 93 4.51 3.99 -18.33
CA THR A 93 4.84 3.25 -19.56
C THR A 93 3.89 3.61 -20.70
N TRP A 94 2.61 3.77 -20.39
CA TRP A 94 1.61 4.13 -21.38
C TRP A 94 1.46 5.63 -21.58
N GLY A 95 2.04 6.46 -20.70
CA GLY A 95 1.94 7.92 -20.76
C GLY A 95 0.50 8.39 -20.53
N ILE A 96 -0.20 7.83 -19.53
CA ILE A 96 -1.56 8.23 -19.17
C ILE A 96 -1.49 9.65 -18.59
N GLY A 97 -2.35 10.58 -19.05
CA GLY A 97 -2.43 11.92 -18.46
C GLY A 97 -2.27 13.10 -19.41
N GLY A 98 -2.38 12.87 -20.70
CA GLY A 98 -2.39 13.96 -21.68
C GLY A 98 -0.99 14.53 -21.96
N SER A 99 -0.82 15.86 -21.92
CA SER A 99 0.48 16.46 -22.17
C SER A 99 1.42 16.32 -20.98
N ALA A 100 2.74 16.27 -21.24
CA ALA A 100 3.76 16.24 -20.19
C ALA A 100 3.75 17.49 -19.26
N GLN A 101 3.00 18.51 -19.65
CA GLN A 101 2.86 19.75 -18.88
C GLN A 101 1.65 19.72 -17.94
N ASP A 102 0.62 18.95 -18.27
CA ASP A 102 -0.64 18.94 -17.52
C ASP A 102 -0.73 17.78 -16.53
N ASP A 103 -0.10 16.63 -16.83
CA ASP A 103 -0.09 15.41 -16.01
C ASP A 103 -1.45 15.04 -15.41
N ASN A 104 -2.53 15.22 -16.21
CA ASN A 104 -3.93 15.13 -15.78
C ASN A 104 -4.48 13.70 -15.79
N GLY A 105 -3.64 12.71 -15.56
CA GLY A 105 -4.02 11.31 -15.58
C GLY A 105 -4.34 10.73 -14.22
N VAL A 106 -5.27 9.78 -14.18
CA VAL A 106 -5.50 8.90 -13.04
C VAL A 106 -5.57 7.47 -13.53
N ILE A 107 -4.81 6.59 -12.92
CA ILE A 107 -4.94 5.16 -13.14
C ILE A 107 -5.66 4.50 -11.96
N VAL A 108 -6.64 3.66 -12.27
CA VAL A 108 -7.32 2.76 -11.34
C VAL A 108 -6.95 1.34 -11.74
N LEU A 109 -6.11 0.68 -10.97
CA LEU A 109 -5.67 -0.70 -11.24
C LEU A 109 -6.33 -1.66 -10.26
N LEU A 110 -7.06 -2.65 -10.79
CA LEU A 110 -7.70 -3.71 -10.03
C LEU A 110 -7.01 -5.04 -10.30
N ALA A 111 -6.56 -5.74 -9.27
CA ALA A 111 -6.02 -7.09 -9.33
C ALA A 111 -6.99 -8.06 -8.66
N LYS A 112 -7.59 -8.95 -9.48
CA LYS A 112 -8.71 -9.81 -9.06
C LYS A 112 -8.27 -10.90 -8.08
N ALA A 113 -7.18 -11.60 -8.38
CA ALA A 113 -6.72 -12.72 -7.58
C ALA A 113 -6.26 -12.28 -6.18
N GLU A 114 -5.50 -11.19 -6.10
CA GLU A 114 -5.02 -10.65 -4.82
C GLU A 114 -6.06 -9.79 -4.09
N LYS A 115 -7.21 -9.54 -4.73
CA LYS A 115 -8.26 -8.64 -4.20
C LYS A 115 -7.70 -7.28 -3.81
N ARG A 116 -6.95 -6.68 -4.70
CA ARG A 116 -6.29 -5.39 -4.47
C ARG A 116 -6.72 -4.38 -5.52
N ILE A 117 -6.82 -3.13 -5.09
CA ILE A 117 -7.06 -2.00 -5.98
C ILE A 117 -6.14 -0.85 -5.60
N ALA A 118 -5.69 -0.10 -6.60
CA ALA A 118 -4.96 1.15 -6.42
C ALA A 118 -5.58 2.27 -7.26
N ILE A 119 -5.47 3.49 -6.75
CA ILE A 119 -5.82 4.73 -7.46
C ILE A 119 -4.61 5.63 -7.35
N ASN A 120 -3.94 5.89 -8.47
CA ASN A 120 -2.76 6.72 -8.52
C ASN A 120 -3.00 7.90 -9.47
N PRO A 121 -2.91 9.15 -8.95
CA PRO A 121 -2.94 10.35 -9.77
C PRO A 121 -1.59 10.62 -10.43
N GLY A 122 -1.62 11.31 -11.56
CA GLY A 122 -0.46 12.01 -12.11
C GLY A 122 -0.14 13.29 -11.31
N TYR A 123 1.04 13.84 -11.53
CA TYR A 123 1.52 15.02 -10.76
C TYR A 123 0.54 16.20 -10.79
N GLY A 124 -0.11 16.46 -11.91
CA GLY A 124 -1.07 17.57 -12.05
C GLY A 124 -2.36 17.42 -11.25
N LEU A 125 -2.58 16.27 -10.62
CA LEU A 125 -3.81 15.99 -9.86
C LEU A 125 -3.56 15.63 -8.39
N GLU A 126 -2.30 15.58 -7.93
CA GLU A 126 -1.96 15.18 -6.56
C GLU A 126 -2.48 16.16 -5.49
N ASP A 127 -2.55 17.43 -5.82
CA ASP A 127 -3.12 18.47 -4.96
C ASP A 127 -4.63 18.27 -4.72
N ARG A 128 -5.34 17.71 -5.70
CA ARG A 128 -6.79 17.45 -5.64
C ARG A 128 -7.11 16.05 -5.13
N LEU A 129 -6.39 15.04 -5.62
CA LEU A 129 -6.56 13.64 -5.24
C LEU A 129 -5.42 13.18 -4.32
N THR A 130 -5.47 13.61 -3.07
CA THR A 130 -4.50 13.18 -2.06
C THR A 130 -4.64 11.69 -1.75
N ALA A 131 -3.56 11.06 -1.26
CA ALA A 131 -3.59 9.64 -0.83
C ALA A 131 -4.66 9.35 0.23
N GLY A 132 -4.94 10.31 1.11
CA GLY A 132 -6.02 10.20 2.10
C GLY A 132 -7.40 10.10 1.46
N LEU A 133 -7.66 10.94 0.47
CA LEU A 133 -8.94 11.01 -0.24
C LEU A 133 -9.15 9.80 -1.15
N GLY A 134 -8.14 9.41 -1.91
CA GLY A 134 -8.19 8.19 -2.71
C GLY A 134 -8.40 6.94 -1.83
N GLY A 135 -7.72 6.85 -0.69
CA GLY A 135 -7.94 5.78 0.29
C GLY A 135 -9.34 5.77 0.89
N GLU A 136 -9.96 6.93 1.06
CA GLU A 136 -11.36 7.05 1.50
C GLU A 136 -12.33 6.52 0.45
N ILE A 137 -12.15 6.90 -0.82
CA ILE A 137 -12.95 6.40 -1.95
C ILE A 137 -12.85 4.88 -2.04
N ILE A 138 -11.64 4.34 -1.95
CA ILE A 138 -11.43 2.89 -1.98
C ILE A 138 -12.20 2.21 -0.84
N ARG A 139 -12.00 2.65 0.40
CA ARG A 139 -12.58 1.97 1.57
C ARG A 139 -14.08 2.13 1.71
N ASN A 140 -14.62 3.30 1.38
CA ASN A 140 -16.00 3.64 1.70
C ASN A 140 -16.94 3.48 0.51
N ILE A 141 -16.42 3.45 -0.72
CA ILE A 141 -17.23 3.39 -1.94
C ILE A 141 -16.94 2.12 -2.73
N ILE A 142 -15.68 1.86 -3.08
CA ILE A 142 -15.32 0.77 -3.98
C ILE A 142 -15.38 -0.59 -3.27
N VAL A 143 -14.67 -0.73 -2.17
CA VAL A 143 -14.53 -2.00 -1.44
C VAL A 143 -15.87 -2.59 -0.96
N PRO A 144 -16.84 -1.82 -0.47
CA PRO A 144 -18.15 -2.37 -0.12
C PRO A 144 -18.87 -3.04 -1.29
N GLU A 145 -18.83 -2.47 -2.49
CA GLU A 145 -19.42 -3.03 -3.70
C GLU A 145 -18.69 -4.31 -4.13
N PHE A 146 -17.36 -4.33 -4.05
CA PHE A 146 -16.58 -5.53 -4.36
C PHE A 146 -16.87 -6.67 -3.40
N LYS A 147 -17.05 -6.39 -2.11
CA LYS A 147 -17.50 -7.36 -1.11
C LYS A 147 -18.91 -7.87 -1.37
N ALA A 148 -19.76 -7.04 -1.95
CA ALA A 148 -21.09 -7.43 -2.38
C ALA A 148 -21.10 -8.22 -3.70
N GLY A 149 -19.91 -8.42 -4.32
CA GLY A 149 -19.75 -9.20 -5.56
C GLY A 149 -19.89 -8.40 -6.86
N SER A 150 -20.05 -7.07 -6.79
CA SER A 150 -20.19 -6.23 -7.99
C SER A 150 -18.96 -5.39 -8.26
N PHE A 151 -18.12 -5.85 -9.20
CA PHE A 151 -16.96 -5.09 -9.67
C PHE A 151 -17.40 -3.84 -10.43
N TYR A 152 -18.42 -3.96 -11.26
CA TYR A 152 -18.94 -2.83 -12.03
C TYR A 152 -19.41 -1.70 -11.10
N ASN A 153 -20.29 -1.97 -10.14
CA ASN A 153 -20.78 -0.92 -9.24
C ASN A 153 -19.65 -0.24 -8.45
N GLY A 154 -18.65 -1.01 -8.03
CA GLY A 154 -17.51 -0.45 -7.32
C GLY A 154 -16.67 0.49 -8.20
N LEU A 155 -16.38 0.09 -9.44
CA LEU A 155 -15.64 0.91 -10.39
C LEU A 155 -16.46 2.11 -10.85
N ASP A 156 -17.76 1.93 -11.11
CA ASP A 156 -18.66 2.99 -11.56
C ASP A 156 -18.81 4.08 -10.48
N LYS A 157 -19.19 3.72 -9.26
CA LYS A 157 -19.31 4.66 -8.13
C LYS A 157 -17.97 5.27 -7.73
N GLY A 158 -16.90 4.47 -7.80
CA GLY A 158 -15.54 4.95 -7.49
C GLY A 158 -15.09 6.02 -8.48
N THR A 159 -15.33 5.81 -9.77
CA THR A 159 -15.00 6.81 -10.79
C THR A 159 -15.91 8.04 -10.72
N ASP A 160 -17.17 7.91 -10.33
CA ASP A 160 -18.04 9.07 -10.05
C ASP A 160 -17.48 9.91 -8.89
N ALA A 161 -17.05 9.25 -7.83
CA ALA A 161 -16.41 9.94 -6.69
C ALA A 161 -15.13 10.68 -7.11
N LEU A 162 -14.29 10.07 -7.97
CA LEU A 162 -13.12 10.74 -8.53
C LEU A 162 -13.50 11.97 -9.35
N ILE A 163 -14.51 11.86 -10.20
CA ILE A 163 -15.05 12.97 -10.98
C ILE A 163 -15.54 14.09 -10.06
N ASP A 164 -16.20 13.76 -8.98
CA ASP A 164 -16.68 14.75 -8.00
C ASP A 164 -15.54 15.42 -7.24
N VAL A 165 -14.46 14.70 -6.94
CA VAL A 165 -13.22 15.28 -6.38
C VAL A 165 -12.67 16.36 -7.31
N PHE A 166 -12.51 16.04 -8.60
CA PHE A 166 -11.94 16.99 -9.56
C PHE A 166 -12.86 18.16 -9.86
N LYS A 167 -14.19 17.99 -9.71
CA LYS A 167 -15.18 19.07 -9.79
C LYS A 167 -15.29 19.88 -8.50
N GLY A 168 -14.53 19.54 -7.44
CA GLY A 168 -14.64 20.19 -6.12
C GLY A 168 -15.96 19.94 -5.38
N LYS A 169 -16.73 18.93 -5.79
CA LYS A 169 -18.04 18.59 -5.22
C LYS A 169 -17.99 17.46 -4.19
N TYR A 170 -16.91 16.69 -4.15
CA TYR A 170 -16.78 15.56 -3.24
C TYR A 170 -16.67 16.05 -1.79
N LYS A 171 -17.62 15.66 -0.97
CA LYS A 171 -17.60 15.89 0.48
C LYS A 171 -17.22 14.57 1.13
N GLY A 172 -15.94 14.41 1.46
CA GLY A 172 -15.45 13.23 2.19
C GLY A 172 -16.23 13.03 3.49
N LYS A 173 -16.72 11.82 3.72
CA LYS A 173 -17.28 11.43 5.00
C LYS A 173 -16.13 10.91 5.86
N ARG A 174 -15.62 11.74 6.77
CA ARG A 174 -14.69 11.27 7.78
C ARG A 174 -15.44 10.25 8.65
N VAL A 175 -15.23 8.98 8.39
CA VAL A 175 -15.65 7.93 9.33
C VAL A 175 -14.76 8.07 10.54
N GLU A 176 -15.27 8.73 11.58
CA GLU A 176 -14.62 8.68 12.88
C GLU A 176 -14.47 7.21 13.24
N LYS A 177 -13.23 6.74 13.28
CA LYS A 177 -12.94 5.46 13.91
C LYS A 177 -13.49 5.63 15.32
N LYS A 178 -14.62 4.98 15.63
CA LYS A 178 -14.98 4.72 17.04
C LYS A 178 -13.73 4.09 17.62
N SER A 179 -13.01 4.85 18.44
CA SER A 179 -11.88 4.32 19.17
C SER A 179 -12.45 3.11 19.90
N SER A 180 -12.13 1.92 19.46
CA SER A 180 -12.36 0.73 20.26
C SER A 180 -11.71 1.09 21.58
N LYS A 181 -12.52 1.20 22.64
CA LYS A 181 -12.00 1.39 24.00
C LYS A 181 -11.02 0.23 24.17
N GLY A 182 -9.73 0.53 23.99
CA GLY A 182 -8.69 -0.45 24.16
C GLY A 182 -8.92 -1.07 25.53
N PHE A 183 -8.83 -2.38 25.61
CA PHE A 183 -8.94 -3.11 26.86
C PHE A 183 -8.05 -2.37 27.86
N PRO A 184 -8.56 -1.93 29.02
CA PRO A 184 -7.78 -1.12 29.94
C PRO A 184 -6.61 -1.94 30.46
N ILE A 185 -5.47 -1.83 29.79
CA ILE A 185 -4.22 -2.56 30.13
C ILE A 185 -3.69 -2.10 31.50
N GLY A 186 -4.01 -0.87 31.89
CA GLY A 186 -3.59 -0.30 33.18
C GLY A 186 -3.94 -1.15 34.41
N PRO A 187 -5.21 -1.53 34.62
CA PRO A 187 -5.60 -2.39 35.75
C PRO A 187 -4.92 -3.76 35.72
N ILE A 188 -4.68 -4.33 34.54
CA ILE A 188 -4.03 -5.65 34.42
C ILE A 188 -2.57 -5.57 34.87
N ILE A 189 -1.86 -4.52 34.51
CA ILE A 189 -0.47 -4.30 34.95
C ILE A 189 -0.43 -4.15 36.47
N VAL A 190 -1.35 -3.40 37.05
CA VAL A 190 -1.42 -3.24 38.53
C VAL A 190 -1.68 -4.58 39.21
N ILE A 191 -2.60 -5.40 38.72
CA ILE A 191 -2.90 -6.74 39.25
C ILE A 191 -1.66 -7.64 39.17
N VAL A 192 -0.95 -7.65 38.05
CA VAL A 192 0.28 -8.43 37.87
C VAL A 192 1.35 -8.00 38.87
N ILE A 193 1.56 -6.68 39.07
CA ILE A 193 2.52 -6.16 40.04
C ILE A 193 2.13 -6.57 41.47
N VAL A 194 0.86 -6.49 41.84
CA VAL A 194 0.37 -6.90 43.16
C VAL A 194 0.58 -8.41 43.36
N LEU A 195 0.31 -9.24 42.36
CA LEU A 195 0.57 -10.67 42.42
C LEU A 195 2.05 -11.00 42.58
N ILE A 196 2.94 -10.27 41.91
CA ILE A 196 4.41 -10.43 42.07
C ILE A 196 4.83 -10.04 43.49
N ILE A 197 4.29 -8.95 44.06
CA ILE A 197 4.58 -8.54 45.44
C ILE A 197 4.10 -9.57 46.45
N ILE A 198 2.90 -10.13 46.26
CA ILE A 198 2.34 -11.17 47.13
C ILE A 198 3.21 -12.46 47.03
N ALA A 199 3.55 -12.88 45.81
CA ALA A 199 4.40 -14.06 45.62
C ALA A 199 5.82 -13.89 46.20
N SER A 200 6.37 -12.68 46.14
CA SER A 200 7.68 -12.40 46.73
C SER A 200 7.65 -12.36 48.24
N ARG A 201 6.51 -11.99 48.86
CA ARG A 201 6.31 -12.04 50.32
C ARG A 201 6.08 -13.46 50.87
N SER A 202 5.62 -14.39 50.06
CA SER A 202 5.37 -15.78 50.48
C SER A 202 6.62 -16.65 50.64
N LYS A 203 7.81 -16.13 50.29
CA LYS A 203 9.11 -16.83 50.42
C LYS A 203 10.01 -16.27 51.51
N GLY A 204 9.45 -15.82 52.60
CA GLY A 204 10.18 -15.25 53.72
C GLY A 204 10.04 -16.06 55.02
N ASN A 205 10.60 -17.25 55.11
CA ASN A 205 11.15 -17.74 56.39
C ASN A 205 12.10 -18.92 56.16
N ARG A 206 13.36 -18.64 56.01
CA ARG A 206 14.45 -19.49 56.52
C ARG A 206 15.72 -18.68 56.64
N ASN A 207 16.02 -18.47 57.86
CA ASN A 207 17.18 -18.07 58.60
C ASN A 207 18.56 -18.28 57.90
N ASN A 208 19.38 -17.33 58.09
CA ASN A 208 20.81 -17.32 58.32
C ASN A 208 21.73 -16.70 57.28
N GLY A 209 22.36 -15.64 57.71
CA GLY A 209 23.81 -15.44 57.53
C GLY A 209 24.30 -14.69 56.29
N ASN A 210 24.51 -13.41 56.51
CA ASN A 210 25.69 -12.67 56.10
C ASN A 210 26.00 -12.38 54.61
N ASN A 211 26.10 -11.10 54.36
CA ASN A 211 27.02 -10.39 53.49
C ASN A 211 26.61 -10.11 52.03
N GLY A 212 26.44 -8.83 51.77
CA GLY A 212 27.02 -8.17 50.61
C GLY A 212 26.20 -8.16 49.28
N GLY A 213 25.63 -7.03 48.97
CA GLY A 213 25.71 -6.54 47.61
C GLY A 213 24.49 -6.69 46.68
N GLY A 214 23.93 -5.56 46.35
CA GLY A 214 23.38 -5.33 45.00
C GLY A 214 21.98 -5.85 44.70
N GLY A 215 20.97 -5.11 45.09
CA GLY A 215 19.60 -5.40 44.67
C GLY A 215 19.38 -5.13 43.18
N ILE A 216 19.02 -6.18 42.42
CA ILE A 216 18.66 -6.14 41.01
C ILE A 216 17.33 -5.34 40.79
N GLY A 217 16.71 -4.87 41.86
CA GLY A 217 15.45 -4.13 41.80
C GLY A 217 15.54 -2.65 41.43
N SER A 218 16.71 -2.03 41.66
CA SER A 218 16.90 -0.59 41.42
C SER A 218 17.23 -0.25 39.96
N SER A 219 17.92 -1.11 39.26
CA SER A 219 18.35 -0.85 37.87
C SER A 219 17.23 -0.93 36.83
N LEU A 220 16.22 -1.72 37.08
CA LEU A 220 15.08 -1.79 36.14
C LEU A 220 14.13 -0.58 36.23
N LEU A 221 13.94 -0.06 37.46
CA LEU A 221 13.15 1.17 37.65
C LEU A 221 13.91 2.40 37.14
N ASP A 222 15.23 2.46 37.33
CA ASP A 222 16.05 3.55 36.78
C ASP A 222 16.06 3.57 35.24
N VAL A 223 16.10 2.40 34.59
CA VAL A 223 16.04 2.29 33.13
C VAL A 223 14.68 2.72 32.60
N ILE A 224 13.57 2.38 33.28
CA ILE A 224 12.23 2.76 32.86
C ILE A 224 11.99 4.26 33.06
N ILE A 225 12.50 4.86 34.14
CA ILE A 225 12.35 6.28 34.40
C ILE A 225 13.23 7.09 33.45
N LEU A 226 14.45 6.67 33.18
CA LEU A 226 15.37 7.36 32.27
C LEU A 226 14.91 7.28 30.79
N SER A 227 14.34 6.16 30.37
CA SER A 227 13.84 6.01 29.00
C SER A 227 12.62 6.87 28.69
N ASN A 228 11.87 7.27 29.71
CA ASN A 228 10.66 8.09 29.52
C ASN A 228 10.91 9.59 29.69
N LEU A 229 12.04 10.00 30.29
CA LEU A 229 12.43 11.41 30.42
C LEU A 229 13.17 11.97 29.20
N GLY A 230 13.63 11.11 28.30
CA GLY A 230 14.37 11.50 27.08
C GLY A 230 13.51 11.84 25.87
N ARG A 231 12.18 11.81 25.98
CA ARG A 231 11.28 12.01 24.83
C ARG A 231 10.41 13.25 24.93
N GLY A 232 10.96 14.28 25.45
CA GLY A 232 10.36 15.60 25.48
C GLY A 232 11.32 16.63 24.93
N GLY A 233 11.13 17.09 23.70
CA GLY A 233 11.69 18.36 23.27
C GLY A 233 12.65 18.32 22.10
N GLY A 234 12.26 18.97 21.03
CA GLY A 234 13.15 19.58 20.05
C GLY A 234 13.37 18.73 18.80
N GLY A 235 12.72 19.01 17.70
CA GLY A 235 13.11 20.10 16.85
C GLY A 235 14.26 19.74 15.93
N GLY A 236 13.93 19.55 14.62
CA GLY A 236 14.84 20.01 13.60
C GLY A 236 15.73 18.99 12.88
N PHE A 237 15.62 19.11 11.58
CA PHE A 237 16.64 18.78 10.57
C PHE A 237 16.77 17.32 10.12
N GLY A 238 16.15 17.08 9.01
CA GLY A 238 16.55 16.08 8.07
C GLY A 238 16.34 16.60 6.68
N GLY A 239 17.27 17.38 6.17
CA GLY A 239 17.37 17.69 4.77
C GLY A 239 17.66 16.41 4.01
N SER A 240 16.73 15.97 3.17
CA SER A 240 16.97 14.95 2.18
C SER A 240 17.36 15.66 0.89
N SER A 241 18.63 15.58 0.58
CA SER A 241 19.20 15.94 -0.69
C SER A 241 18.61 15.09 -1.80
N GLY A 242 18.09 15.77 -2.83
CA GLY A 242 17.63 15.19 -4.05
C GLY A 242 18.71 14.41 -4.78
N GLY A 243 18.34 13.24 -5.27
CA GLY A 243 19.02 12.54 -6.35
C GLY A 243 18.14 12.61 -7.59
N GLY A 244 18.37 13.59 -8.45
CA GLY A 244 17.76 13.64 -9.75
C GLY A 244 18.38 12.56 -10.63
N PHE A 245 17.55 11.67 -11.18
CA PHE A 245 17.89 10.90 -12.35
C PHE A 245 17.17 11.53 -13.54
N GLY A 246 17.94 12.29 -14.33
CA GLY A 246 17.52 12.70 -15.65
C GLY A 246 17.44 11.48 -16.56
N GLY A 247 16.29 11.22 -17.12
CA GLY A 247 16.06 10.23 -18.16
C GLY A 247 15.36 10.90 -19.33
N GLY A 248 16.00 10.82 -20.49
CA GLY A 248 15.72 11.52 -21.73
C GLY A 248 14.30 11.32 -22.27
N GLY A 249 13.88 12.31 -23.04
CA GLY A 249 12.59 12.43 -23.66
C GLY A 249 12.25 11.33 -24.65
N PHE A 250 10.97 10.98 -24.66
CA PHE A 250 10.34 10.24 -25.75
C PHE A 250 9.27 11.11 -26.38
N GLY A 251 9.47 11.41 -27.67
CA GLY A 251 8.51 12.17 -28.44
C GLY A 251 7.33 11.34 -28.91
N GLY A 252 6.14 11.91 -28.84
CA GLY A 252 4.99 11.61 -29.67
C GLY A 252 3.90 10.75 -29.07
N GLY A 253 2.76 11.35 -28.70
CA GLY A 253 1.45 10.74 -28.69
C GLY A 253 1.02 9.99 -27.43
N PHE A 254 0.73 10.55 -26.47
CA PHE A 254 0.39 10.70 -25.07
C PHE A 254 1.53 11.48 -24.46
N GLY A 255 1.27 12.69 -24.09
CA GLY A 255 2.25 13.49 -23.39
C GLY A 255 2.60 12.74 -22.12
N GLY A 256 3.86 12.41 -21.91
CA GLY A 256 4.33 11.60 -20.81
C GLY A 256 3.96 12.20 -19.47
N GLY A 257 2.79 11.88 -18.96
CA GLY A 257 2.36 12.21 -17.62
C GLY A 257 3.26 11.54 -16.60
N GLY A 258 3.86 12.30 -15.70
CA GLY A 258 4.64 11.79 -14.60
C GLY A 258 3.73 11.37 -13.45
N PHE A 259 4.07 10.27 -12.78
CA PHE A 259 3.38 9.76 -11.59
C PHE A 259 4.39 9.58 -10.47
N SER A 260 4.13 10.16 -9.28
CA SER A 260 5.05 10.08 -8.13
C SER A 260 4.92 8.81 -7.31
N GLY A 261 3.86 8.04 -7.53
CA GLY A 261 3.53 6.92 -6.65
C GLY A 261 2.80 7.33 -5.36
N GLY A 262 2.41 8.59 -5.21
CA GLY A 262 1.63 9.12 -4.07
C GLY A 262 0.18 8.62 -4.03
N GLY A 263 -0.14 7.53 -4.72
CA GLY A 263 -1.48 6.95 -4.82
C GLY A 263 -1.97 6.28 -3.54
N SER A 264 -3.16 5.70 -3.65
CA SER A 264 -3.83 4.98 -2.58
C SER A 264 -4.11 3.55 -3.00
N SER A 265 -3.99 2.61 -2.08
CA SER A 265 -4.35 1.21 -2.33
C SER A 265 -5.20 0.63 -1.22
N GLY A 266 -5.95 -0.43 -1.54
CA GLY A 266 -6.77 -1.16 -0.60
C GLY A 266 -7.08 -2.56 -1.08
N GLY A 267 -7.76 -3.36 -0.22
CA GLY A 267 -8.17 -4.72 -0.52
C GLY A 267 -9.53 -5.04 0.07
N TRP A 268 -10.15 -6.14 -0.36
CA TRP A 268 -11.47 -6.61 0.08
C TRP A 268 -11.53 -8.10 0.37
#